data_82a514679a90a3bd7a66f89717e2a76b
#
_entry.id   82a514679a90a3bd7a66f89717e2a76b
#
_cell.length_a   1.000
_cell.length_b   1.000
_cell.length_c   1.000
_cell.angle_alpha   90.00
_cell.angle_beta   90.00
_cell.angle_gamma   90.00
#
_symmetry.space_group_name_H-M   'P 1'
#
loop_
_entity.id
_entity.type
_entity.pdbx_description
1 polymer ?
#
loop_
_entity_poly.entity_id
_entity_poly.type
_entity_poly.pdbx_seq_one_letter_code
_entity_poly.pdbx_strand_id
1 'polypeptide(L)'
;MTLELRFDRFYRYDELREILAGFAQRKPGLFCVQSIGTSHEGREIPLVTVTNASTGAAGNKPAFWIDGNIHAAELTASNACLYYLHALEQGYGSDPDITRLLDTRAVYVCPRINPDGAEWALADRPKYIRSSTRPYPFDEDPIDGLDVEDVDGDGRILSMRVPDANGNYKQHPDEPRMMIARGPAEYGGRYWRIIPEGRLRNFDGVEIRLNKDKQGLDLNRNFPSGWR
;
A
#
# COMPACT_ATOMS: atom_id res chain seq x y z
N MET A 1 6.17 -23.02 -15.85
CA MET A 1 6.32 -23.52 -14.45
C MET A 1 5.41 -22.67 -13.61
N THR A 2 4.51 -23.25 -12.83
CA THR A 2 3.66 -22.46 -11.90
C THR A 2 4.53 -22.05 -10.73
N LEU A 3 4.53 -20.75 -10.39
CA LEU A 3 5.28 -20.24 -9.25
C LEU A 3 4.78 -20.90 -7.97
N GLU A 4 5.69 -21.42 -7.14
CA GLU A 4 5.33 -22.02 -5.85
C GLU A 4 4.87 -20.91 -4.89
N LEU A 5 3.67 -21.06 -4.32
CA LEU A 5 3.12 -20.12 -3.37
C LEU A 5 3.78 -20.26 -1.99
N ARG A 6 4.41 -19.21 -1.52
CA ARG A 6 5.08 -19.11 -0.20
C ARG A 6 4.52 -17.91 0.56
N PHE A 7 4.54 -17.95 1.89
CA PHE A 7 3.99 -16.88 2.75
C PHE A 7 5.05 -16.16 3.58
N ASP A 8 6.31 -16.45 3.30
CA ASP A 8 7.48 -15.85 3.94
C ASP A 8 8.12 -14.72 3.12
N ARG A 9 7.47 -14.31 2.01
CA ARG A 9 7.88 -13.20 1.14
C ARG A 9 6.68 -12.49 0.54
N PHE A 10 6.92 -11.29 0.02
CA PHE A 10 5.97 -10.56 -0.82
C PHE A 10 6.24 -10.83 -2.30
N TYR A 11 5.20 -10.64 -3.11
CA TYR A 11 5.24 -10.91 -4.54
C TYR A 11 5.16 -9.61 -5.34
N ARG A 12 5.99 -9.50 -6.39
CA ARG A 12 5.86 -8.47 -7.41
C ARG A 12 4.58 -8.70 -8.21
N TYR A 13 4.18 -7.70 -8.99
CA TYR A 13 2.91 -7.72 -9.70
C TYR A 13 2.77 -8.92 -10.65
N ASP A 14 3.82 -9.22 -11.45
CA ASP A 14 3.77 -10.31 -12.41
C ASP A 14 3.73 -11.68 -11.71
N GLU A 15 4.48 -11.86 -10.63
CA GLU A 15 4.44 -13.06 -9.80
C GLU A 15 3.04 -13.29 -9.20
N LEU A 16 2.41 -12.21 -8.71
CA LEU A 16 1.02 -12.27 -8.21
C LEU A 16 0.08 -12.76 -9.31
N ARG A 17 0.18 -12.21 -10.52
CA ARG A 17 -0.66 -12.62 -11.65
C ARG A 17 -0.46 -14.09 -12.00
N GLU A 18 0.78 -14.58 -12.03
CA GLU A 18 1.08 -16.00 -12.27
C GLU A 18 0.44 -16.90 -11.20
N ILE A 19 0.53 -16.52 -9.93
CA ILE A 19 -0.08 -17.26 -8.81
C ILE A 19 -1.60 -17.33 -9.00
N LEU A 20 -2.25 -16.20 -9.31
CA LEU A 20 -3.69 -16.14 -9.51
C LEU A 20 -4.14 -16.97 -10.71
N ALA A 21 -3.42 -16.89 -11.82
CA ALA A 21 -3.66 -17.73 -12.99
C ALA A 21 -3.49 -19.22 -12.66
N GLY A 22 -2.54 -19.56 -11.81
CA GLY A 22 -2.32 -20.93 -11.33
C GLY A 22 -3.53 -21.52 -10.59
N PHE A 23 -4.21 -20.73 -9.73
CA PHE A 23 -5.47 -21.18 -9.10
C PHE A 23 -6.54 -21.53 -10.15
N ALA A 24 -6.75 -20.65 -11.12
CA ALA A 24 -7.74 -20.87 -12.18
C ALA A 24 -7.39 -22.09 -13.06
N GLN A 25 -6.11 -22.32 -13.34
CA GLN A 25 -5.66 -23.47 -14.12
C GLN A 25 -5.85 -24.79 -13.37
N ARG A 26 -5.55 -24.83 -12.06
CA ARG A 26 -5.69 -26.06 -11.26
C ARG A 26 -7.14 -26.42 -10.94
N LYS A 27 -8.00 -25.40 -10.76
CA LYS A 27 -9.40 -25.58 -10.35
C LYS A 27 -10.34 -24.69 -11.17
N PRO A 28 -10.44 -24.89 -12.50
CA PRO A 28 -11.21 -24.01 -13.39
C PRO A 28 -12.72 -23.98 -13.11
N GLY A 29 -13.26 -25.00 -12.42
CA GLY A 29 -14.65 -25.02 -11.98
C GLY A 29 -14.91 -24.22 -10.70
N LEU A 30 -13.87 -23.76 -10.01
CA LEU A 30 -13.95 -23.02 -8.75
C LEU A 30 -13.41 -21.59 -8.87
N PHE A 31 -12.29 -21.38 -9.55
CA PHE A 31 -11.60 -20.11 -9.60
C PHE A 31 -11.72 -19.47 -10.99
N CYS A 32 -12.18 -18.23 -11.02
CA CYS A 32 -12.19 -17.39 -12.20
C CYS A 32 -11.44 -16.09 -11.92
N VAL A 33 -10.43 -15.77 -12.71
CA VAL A 33 -9.64 -14.54 -12.59
C VAL A 33 -10.02 -13.59 -13.71
N GLN A 34 -10.34 -12.35 -13.34
CA GLN A 34 -10.68 -11.28 -14.28
C GLN A 34 -10.07 -9.96 -13.83
N SER A 35 -9.99 -9.00 -14.73
CA SER A 35 -9.65 -7.61 -14.36
C SER A 35 -10.92 -6.83 -14.08
N ILE A 36 -10.92 -6.03 -13.01
CA ILE A 36 -12.01 -5.09 -12.68
C ILE A 36 -11.67 -3.65 -13.05
N GLY A 37 -10.49 -3.41 -13.59
CA GLY A 37 -10.05 -2.09 -14.02
C GLY A 37 -8.56 -2.05 -14.27
N THR A 38 -8.08 -0.85 -14.59
CA THR A 38 -6.67 -0.57 -14.84
C THR A 38 -6.22 0.58 -13.94
N SER A 39 -5.07 0.40 -13.31
CA SER A 39 -4.44 1.40 -12.46
C SER A 39 -3.88 2.58 -13.27
N HIS A 40 -3.41 3.61 -12.57
CA HIS A 40 -2.80 4.79 -13.20
C HIS A 40 -1.59 4.44 -14.08
N GLU A 41 -0.75 3.52 -13.65
CA GLU A 41 0.44 3.06 -14.40
C GLU A 41 0.14 1.91 -15.38
N GLY A 42 -1.12 1.61 -15.65
CA GLY A 42 -1.54 0.64 -16.67
C GLY A 42 -1.59 -0.81 -16.21
N ARG A 43 -1.48 -1.10 -14.90
CA ARG A 43 -1.61 -2.46 -14.39
C ARG A 43 -3.08 -2.84 -14.20
N GLU A 44 -3.44 -4.05 -14.60
CA GLU A 44 -4.77 -4.60 -14.33
C GLU A 44 -4.97 -4.79 -12.82
N ILE A 45 -6.20 -4.55 -12.34
CA ILE A 45 -6.60 -4.82 -10.97
C ILE A 45 -7.29 -6.18 -10.96
N PRO A 46 -6.63 -7.24 -10.47
CA PRO A 46 -7.16 -8.60 -10.56
C PRO A 46 -8.23 -8.85 -9.51
N LEU A 47 -9.33 -9.47 -9.94
CA LEU A 47 -10.38 -10.01 -9.09
C LEU A 47 -10.46 -11.53 -9.30
N VAL A 48 -10.43 -12.27 -8.21
CA VAL A 48 -10.67 -13.71 -8.21
C VAL A 48 -12.07 -13.99 -7.70
N THR A 49 -12.89 -14.59 -8.52
CA THR A 49 -14.19 -15.12 -8.12
C THR A 49 -14.02 -16.60 -7.76
N VAL A 50 -14.39 -16.97 -6.54
CA VAL A 50 -14.30 -18.35 -6.04
C VAL A 50 -15.71 -18.86 -5.72
N THR A 51 -16.16 -19.86 -6.43
CA THR A 51 -17.44 -20.54 -6.22
C THR A 51 -17.48 -21.81 -7.05
N ASN A 52 -18.23 -22.82 -6.64
CA ASN A 52 -18.49 -23.96 -7.50
C ASN A 52 -19.46 -23.56 -8.63
N ALA A 53 -18.96 -23.46 -9.85
CA ALA A 53 -19.74 -23.05 -11.02
C ALA A 53 -20.83 -24.09 -11.38
N SER A 54 -20.64 -25.36 -11.01
CA SER A 54 -21.65 -26.42 -11.31
C SER A 54 -22.92 -26.30 -10.48
N THR A 55 -22.87 -25.61 -9.33
CA THR A 55 -24.03 -25.37 -8.45
C THR A 55 -24.75 -24.03 -8.74
N GLY A 56 -24.30 -23.29 -9.74
CA GLY A 56 -24.90 -22.05 -10.19
C GLY A 56 -23.91 -20.92 -10.40
N ALA A 57 -24.32 -19.91 -11.17
CA ALA A 57 -23.51 -18.75 -11.45
C ALA A 57 -23.23 -17.92 -10.18
N ALA A 58 -22.03 -17.35 -10.07
CA ALA A 58 -21.62 -16.53 -8.93
C ALA A 58 -22.58 -15.36 -8.65
N GLY A 59 -23.06 -14.69 -9.70
CA GLY A 59 -23.98 -13.55 -9.57
C GLY A 59 -25.36 -13.89 -9.01
N ASN A 60 -25.72 -15.18 -8.95
CA ASN A 60 -26.99 -15.66 -8.41
C ASN A 60 -26.85 -16.20 -6.97
N LYS A 61 -25.66 -16.13 -6.38
CA LYS A 61 -25.38 -16.60 -5.03
C LYS A 61 -25.14 -15.41 -4.10
N PRO A 62 -25.53 -15.51 -2.81
CA PRO A 62 -25.04 -14.55 -1.81
C PRO A 62 -23.52 -14.52 -1.82
N ALA A 63 -22.95 -13.32 -1.71
CA ALA A 63 -21.53 -13.15 -1.91
C ALA A 63 -20.84 -12.48 -0.72
N PHE A 64 -19.53 -12.71 -0.60
CA PHE A 64 -18.63 -12.05 0.31
C PHE A 64 -17.49 -11.41 -0.49
N TRP A 65 -17.16 -10.16 -0.17
CA TRP A 65 -16.08 -9.41 -0.78
C TRP A 65 -14.91 -9.28 0.18
N ILE A 66 -13.72 -9.55 -0.31
CA ILE A 66 -12.43 -9.37 0.39
C ILE A 66 -11.51 -8.59 -0.52
N ASP A 67 -10.87 -7.58 0.00
CA ASP A 67 -9.79 -6.89 -0.70
C ASP A 67 -8.57 -6.68 0.19
N GLY A 68 -7.44 -6.46 -0.45
CA GLY A 68 -6.18 -6.20 0.20
C GLY A 68 -5.36 -5.14 -0.51
N ASN A 69 -4.39 -4.59 0.23
CA ASN A 69 -3.39 -3.66 -0.29
C ASN A 69 -4.00 -2.41 -0.96
N ILE A 70 -5.04 -1.85 -0.35
CA ILE A 70 -5.59 -0.56 -0.75
C ILE A 70 -4.58 0.57 -0.47
N HIS A 71 -3.88 0.49 0.67
CA HIS A 71 -2.74 1.35 0.93
C HIS A 71 -1.46 0.70 0.41
N ALA A 72 -0.66 1.49 -0.29
CA ALA A 72 0.45 1.03 -1.11
C ALA A 72 1.45 0.12 -0.38
N ALA A 73 1.93 0.53 0.79
CA ALA A 73 2.97 -0.19 1.54
C ALA A 73 2.44 -1.30 2.46
N GLU A 74 1.11 -1.51 2.53
CA GLU A 74 0.51 -2.53 3.40
C GLU A 74 0.45 -3.90 2.68
N LEU A 75 1.61 -4.44 2.33
CA LEU A 75 1.76 -5.61 1.46
C LEU A 75 1.25 -6.92 2.09
N THR A 76 1.24 -7.02 3.43
CA THR A 76 0.77 -8.21 4.14
C THR A 76 -0.68 -8.56 3.81
N ALA A 77 -1.52 -7.56 3.54
CA ALA A 77 -2.92 -7.78 3.16
C ALA A 77 -3.05 -8.56 1.84
N SER A 78 -2.14 -8.31 0.88
CA SER A 78 -2.06 -9.08 -0.37
C SER A 78 -1.75 -10.56 -0.09
N ASN A 79 -0.77 -10.83 0.79
CA ASN A 79 -0.43 -12.19 1.18
C ASN A 79 -1.56 -12.89 1.96
N ALA A 80 -2.28 -12.15 2.82
CA ALA A 80 -3.45 -12.69 3.52
C ALA A 80 -4.56 -13.13 2.53
N CYS A 81 -4.80 -12.34 1.48
CA CYS A 81 -5.72 -12.72 0.40
C CYS A 81 -5.24 -13.99 -0.33
N LEU A 82 -3.94 -14.11 -0.64
CA LEU A 82 -3.38 -15.30 -1.27
C LEU A 82 -3.50 -16.52 -0.36
N TYR A 83 -3.25 -16.36 0.94
CA TYR A 83 -3.42 -17.43 1.91
C TYR A 83 -4.87 -17.91 1.97
N TYR A 84 -5.81 -16.97 1.97
CA TYR A 84 -7.23 -17.28 1.96
C TYR A 84 -7.65 -18.06 0.69
N LEU A 85 -7.20 -17.61 -0.49
CA LEU A 85 -7.43 -18.32 -1.76
C LEU A 85 -6.84 -19.74 -1.71
N HIS A 86 -5.64 -19.89 -1.17
CA HIS A 86 -5.01 -21.21 -1.00
C HIS A 86 -5.81 -22.10 -0.05
N ALA A 87 -6.29 -21.57 1.08
CA ALA A 87 -7.11 -22.32 2.02
C ALA A 87 -8.43 -22.81 1.37
N LEU A 88 -9.08 -21.97 0.57
CA LEU A 88 -10.27 -22.36 -0.19
C LEU A 88 -9.96 -23.46 -1.23
N GLU A 89 -8.82 -23.36 -1.92
CA GLU A 89 -8.38 -24.39 -2.89
C GLU A 89 -8.15 -25.73 -2.24
N GLN A 90 -7.44 -25.77 -1.09
CA GLN A 90 -7.10 -27.00 -0.38
C GLN A 90 -8.29 -27.60 0.34
N GLY A 91 -9.18 -26.76 0.86
CA GLY A 91 -10.33 -27.21 1.66
C GLY A 91 -11.49 -27.73 0.81
N TYR A 92 -11.64 -27.28 -0.45
CA TYR A 92 -12.76 -27.72 -1.26
C TYR A 92 -12.71 -29.21 -1.59
N GLY A 93 -13.76 -29.95 -1.18
CA GLY A 93 -13.88 -31.39 -1.31
C GLY A 93 -13.28 -32.18 -0.15
N SER A 94 -12.55 -31.53 0.79
CA SER A 94 -11.97 -32.14 1.98
C SER A 94 -12.54 -31.57 3.27
N ASP A 95 -12.81 -30.29 3.31
CA ASP A 95 -13.45 -29.59 4.43
C ASP A 95 -14.94 -29.38 4.10
N PRO A 96 -15.88 -29.92 4.91
CA PRO A 96 -17.31 -29.79 4.66
C PRO A 96 -17.82 -28.35 4.69
N ASP A 97 -17.26 -27.48 5.53
CA ASP A 97 -17.69 -26.10 5.65
C ASP A 97 -17.22 -25.27 4.45
N ILE A 98 -15.98 -25.45 4.00
CA ILE A 98 -15.46 -24.79 2.78
C ILE A 98 -16.22 -25.31 1.55
N THR A 99 -16.48 -26.61 1.47
CA THR A 99 -17.26 -27.18 0.37
C THR A 99 -18.66 -26.58 0.32
N ARG A 100 -19.37 -26.57 1.45
CA ARG A 100 -20.70 -25.97 1.56
C ARG A 100 -20.69 -24.47 1.24
N LEU A 101 -19.64 -23.75 1.71
CA LEU A 101 -19.47 -22.32 1.40
C LEU A 101 -19.43 -22.11 -0.11
N LEU A 102 -18.54 -22.80 -0.81
CA LEU A 102 -18.34 -22.58 -2.25
C LEU A 102 -19.47 -23.16 -3.11
N ASP A 103 -20.20 -24.17 -2.65
CA ASP A 103 -21.38 -24.69 -3.32
C ASP A 103 -22.57 -23.72 -3.25
N THR A 104 -22.68 -22.95 -2.15
CA THR A 104 -23.87 -22.12 -1.90
C THR A 104 -23.60 -20.59 -1.96
N ARG A 105 -22.36 -20.17 -2.00
CA ARG A 105 -21.94 -18.76 -1.95
C ARG A 105 -20.90 -18.48 -3.04
N ALA A 106 -20.69 -17.20 -3.30
CA ALA A 106 -19.55 -16.70 -4.07
C ALA A 106 -18.62 -15.87 -3.17
N VAL A 107 -17.32 -16.02 -3.34
CA VAL A 107 -16.32 -15.18 -2.68
C VAL A 107 -15.58 -14.41 -3.77
N TYR A 108 -15.56 -13.09 -3.63
CA TYR A 108 -14.80 -12.19 -4.50
C TYR A 108 -13.57 -11.71 -3.75
N VAL A 109 -12.39 -11.99 -4.28
CA VAL A 109 -11.12 -11.61 -3.67
C VAL A 109 -10.33 -10.71 -4.61
N CYS A 110 -10.10 -9.46 -4.21
CA CYS A 110 -9.21 -8.52 -4.90
C CYS A 110 -7.91 -8.40 -4.09
N PRO A 111 -6.87 -9.19 -4.36
CA PRO A 111 -5.70 -9.28 -3.48
C PRO A 111 -4.83 -8.03 -3.51
N ARG A 112 -5.00 -7.14 -4.49
CA ARG A 112 -4.19 -5.93 -4.63
C ARG A 112 -4.96 -4.82 -5.34
N ILE A 113 -5.61 -3.96 -4.55
CA ILE A 113 -6.37 -2.81 -5.09
C ILE A 113 -5.44 -1.72 -5.63
N ASN A 114 -4.27 -1.52 -5.01
CA ASN A 114 -3.28 -0.53 -5.40
C ASN A 114 -2.00 -1.18 -5.95
N PRO A 115 -2.04 -1.73 -7.18
CA PRO A 115 -0.91 -2.47 -7.73
C PRO A 115 0.31 -1.57 -7.98
N ASP A 116 0.12 -0.30 -8.35
CA ASP A 116 1.20 0.64 -8.62
C ASP A 116 1.95 1.00 -7.35
N GLY A 117 1.21 1.35 -6.30
CA GLY A 117 1.81 1.68 -5.01
C GLY A 117 2.53 0.48 -4.37
N ALA A 118 1.99 -0.73 -4.55
CA ALA A 118 2.68 -1.95 -4.12
C ALA A 118 4.01 -2.17 -4.86
N GLU A 119 4.06 -1.88 -6.16
CA GLU A 119 5.30 -1.99 -6.94
C GLU A 119 6.34 -0.95 -6.51
N TRP A 120 5.92 0.26 -6.15
CA TRP A 120 6.82 1.25 -5.58
C TRP A 120 7.39 0.80 -4.22
N ALA A 121 6.55 0.20 -3.36
CA ALA A 121 6.98 -0.33 -2.08
C ALA A 121 7.92 -1.54 -2.20
N LEU A 122 7.80 -2.32 -3.29
CA LEU A 122 8.60 -3.52 -3.57
C LEU A 122 9.81 -3.26 -4.48
N ALA A 123 10.03 -2.02 -4.90
CA ALA A 123 11.17 -1.68 -5.76
C ALA A 123 12.51 -1.86 -5.02
N ASP A 124 13.62 -1.98 -5.76
CA ASP A 124 14.97 -2.06 -5.19
C ASP A 124 15.32 -0.80 -4.37
N ARG A 125 14.76 0.34 -4.76
CA ARG A 125 14.72 1.58 -3.98
C ARG A 125 13.27 1.89 -3.63
N PRO A 126 12.79 1.38 -2.48
CA PRO A 126 11.38 1.49 -2.13
C PRO A 126 10.96 2.94 -1.89
N LYS A 127 9.79 3.29 -2.40
CA LYS A 127 9.09 4.52 -2.02
C LYS A 127 7.96 4.17 -1.08
N TYR A 128 7.98 4.75 0.11
CA TYR A 128 6.88 4.59 1.05
C TYR A 128 5.81 5.62 0.74
N ILE A 129 4.70 5.16 0.18
CA ILE A 129 3.47 5.95 0.02
C ILE A 129 2.29 5.19 0.62
N ARG A 130 1.28 5.93 1.06
CA ARG A 130 0.01 5.36 1.50
C ARG A 130 -1.00 5.29 0.36
N SER A 131 -0.97 6.29 -0.47
CA SER A 131 -1.97 6.65 -1.46
C SER A 131 -1.76 5.97 -2.83
N SER A 132 -2.53 6.36 -3.84
CA SER A 132 -2.25 5.99 -5.23
C SER A 132 -0.99 6.70 -5.74
N THR A 133 -0.38 6.17 -6.81
CA THR A 133 0.81 6.80 -7.43
C THR A 133 0.46 7.98 -8.33
N ARG A 134 -0.83 8.15 -8.67
CA ARG A 134 -1.30 9.28 -9.47
C ARG A 134 -1.14 10.57 -8.69
N PRO A 135 -0.46 11.61 -9.23
CA PRO A 135 -0.34 12.91 -8.55
C PRO A 135 -1.72 13.50 -8.21
N TYR A 136 -1.87 14.00 -7.00
CA TYR A 136 -3.09 14.64 -6.52
C TYR A 136 -2.75 15.70 -5.46
N PRO A 137 -3.40 16.85 -5.47
CA PRO A 137 -4.29 17.36 -6.51
C PRO A 137 -3.51 17.79 -7.78
N PHE A 138 -4.13 17.70 -8.96
CA PHE A 138 -3.44 17.96 -10.24
C PHE A 138 -3.17 19.43 -10.51
N ASP A 139 -4.04 20.33 -10.02
CA ASP A 139 -4.15 21.72 -10.44
C ASP A 139 -3.99 22.70 -9.27
N GLU A 140 -3.53 22.26 -8.10
CA GLU A 140 -3.25 23.19 -6.99
C GLU A 140 -1.91 23.89 -7.21
N ASP A 141 -1.91 25.21 -7.10
CA ASP A 141 -0.68 25.99 -7.08
C ASP A 141 0.21 25.58 -5.91
N PRO A 142 1.54 25.66 -6.09
CA PRO A 142 2.47 25.41 -4.99
C PRO A 142 2.21 26.41 -3.86
N ILE A 143 1.91 25.88 -2.66
CA ILE A 143 1.75 26.72 -1.45
C ILE A 143 3.09 26.89 -0.74
N ASP A 144 3.19 27.93 0.07
CA ASP A 144 4.36 28.18 0.91
C ASP A 144 4.55 27.02 1.92
N GLY A 145 5.80 26.60 2.09
CA GLY A 145 6.15 25.50 2.96
C GLY A 145 7.17 24.54 2.35
N LEU A 146 7.33 23.37 2.95
CA LEU A 146 8.26 22.34 2.52
C LEU A 146 7.60 21.40 1.52
N ASP A 147 8.08 21.40 0.29
CA ASP A 147 7.82 20.37 -0.70
C ASP A 147 8.76 19.19 -0.45
N VAL A 148 8.20 18.04 -0.07
CA VAL A 148 8.97 16.82 0.20
C VAL A 148 9.45 16.23 -1.12
N GLU A 149 10.76 16.17 -1.30
CA GLU A 149 11.38 15.59 -2.51
C GLU A 149 12.80 15.10 -2.21
N ASP A 150 13.30 14.19 -3.04
CA ASP A 150 14.71 13.76 -3.07
C ASP A 150 15.55 14.90 -3.65
N VAL A 151 16.24 15.63 -2.78
CA VAL A 151 17.00 16.84 -3.14
C VAL A 151 18.38 16.51 -3.69
N ASP A 152 19.01 15.44 -3.19
CA ASP A 152 20.37 15.05 -3.58
C ASP A 152 20.42 14.01 -4.69
N GLY A 153 19.25 13.45 -5.08
CA GLY A 153 19.12 12.54 -6.20
C GLY A 153 19.58 11.11 -5.90
N ASP A 154 19.70 10.73 -4.63
CA ASP A 154 20.12 9.38 -4.22
C ASP A 154 19.00 8.33 -4.36
N GLY A 155 17.78 8.77 -4.71
CA GLY A 155 16.58 7.96 -4.87
C GLY A 155 15.86 7.66 -3.56
N ARG A 156 16.15 8.40 -2.49
CA ARG A 156 15.51 8.30 -1.18
C ARG A 156 15.05 9.66 -0.72
N ILE A 157 14.00 9.68 0.07
CA ILE A 157 13.59 10.85 0.84
C ILE A 157 13.96 10.54 2.29
N LEU A 158 15.02 11.18 2.75
CA LEU A 158 15.52 10.98 4.10
C LEU A 158 14.99 12.07 5.04
N SER A 159 15.44 12.05 6.30
CA SER A 159 15.14 13.10 7.26
C SER A 159 16.29 14.08 7.33
N MET A 160 15.99 15.36 7.16
CA MET A 160 16.92 16.46 7.40
C MET A 160 16.89 16.89 8.87
N ARG A 161 18.03 17.25 9.40
CA ARG A 161 18.12 17.98 10.68
C ARG A 161 18.49 19.44 10.41
N VAL A 162 17.57 20.34 10.75
CA VAL A 162 17.73 21.78 10.56
C VAL A 162 18.06 22.41 11.91
N PRO A 163 19.17 23.16 12.05
CA PRO A 163 19.48 23.88 13.28
C PRO A 163 18.38 24.88 13.63
N ASP A 164 17.87 24.79 14.86
CA ASP A 164 16.82 25.68 15.34
C ASP A 164 16.93 25.80 16.88
N ALA A 165 17.08 27.01 17.40
CA ALA A 165 17.15 27.25 18.84
C ALA A 165 15.92 26.75 19.60
N ASN A 166 14.77 26.68 18.93
CA ASN A 166 13.51 26.16 19.45
C ASN A 166 13.24 24.70 19.03
N GLY A 167 14.23 24.04 18.44
CA GLY A 167 14.11 22.67 17.98
C GLY A 167 13.80 21.67 19.08
N ASN A 168 13.08 20.62 18.74
CA ASN A 168 12.63 19.58 19.68
C ASN A 168 13.63 18.43 19.84
N TYR A 169 14.78 18.51 19.15
CA TYR A 169 15.78 17.45 19.16
C TYR A 169 17.16 17.99 19.49
N LYS A 170 17.99 17.13 20.06
CA LYS A 170 19.43 17.33 20.28
C LYS A 170 20.19 16.11 19.84
N GLN A 171 21.51 16.24 19.61
CA GLN A 171 22.37 15.10 19.34
C GLN A 171 22.49 14.21 20.57
N HIS A 172 22.53 12.90 20.33
CA HIS A 172 22.87 11.95 21.37
C HIS A 172 24.31 12.19 21.83
N PRO A 173 24.61 12.20 23.14
CA PRO A 173 25.94 12.54 23.67
C PRO A 173 27.05 11.58 23.19
N ASP A 174 26.71 10.29 23.07
CA ASP A 174 27.67 9.24 22.73
C ASP A 174 27.64 8.82 21.25
N GLU A 175 26.60 9.18 20.52
CA GLU A 175 26.43 8.85 19.09
C GLU A 175 25.94 10.09 18.33
N PRO A 176 26.85 10.92 17.80
CA PRO A 176 26.48 12.20 17.15
C PRO A 176 25.61 12.07 15.89
N ARG A 177 25.52 10.88 15.29
CA ARG A 177 24.62 10.61 14.15
C ARG A 177 23.17 10.47 14.59
N MET A 178 22.95 10.14 15.87
CA MET A 178 21.62 9.93 16.43
C MET A 178 21.05 11.23 17.02
N MET A 179 19.77 11.44 16.80
CA MET A 179 19.02 12.54 17.39
C MET A 179 18.07 11.99 18.45
N ILE A 180 18.02 12.66 19.59
CA ILE A 180 17.10 12.33 20.68
C ILE A 180 16.22 13.53 21.02
N ALA A 181 15.05 13.28 21.59
CA ALA A 181 14.17 14.34 22.02
C ALA A 181 14.85 15.26 23.05
N ARG A 182 14.65 16.57 22.88
CA ARG A 182 15.04 17.58 23.86
C ARG A 182 14.13 17.48 25.09
N GLY A 183 14.69 17.49 26.26
CA GLY A 183 13.92 17.56 27.50
C GLY A 183 13.22 18.93 27.66
N PRO A 184 12.05 18.98 28.31
CA PRO A 184 11.27 20.22 28.43
C PRO A 184 11.96 21.32 29.24
N ALA A 185 12.93 20.97 30.07
CA ALA A 185 13.71 21.92 30.90
C ALA A 185 15.09 22.24 30.32
N GLU A 186 15.40 21.83 29.11
CA GLU A 186 16.71 22.05 28.49
C GLU A 186 16.75 23.32 27.66
N TYR A 187 17.67 24.23 27.98
CA TYR A 187 17.82 25.52 27.30
C TYR A 187 19.30 25.81 27.00
N GLY A 188 19.54 26.69 26.04
CA GLY A 188 20.90 27.20 25.76
C GLY A 188 21.81 26.22 25.02
N GLY A 189 21.31 25.08 24.62
CA GLY A 189 22.05 24.06 23.85
C GLY A 189 21.94 24.26 22.33
N ARG A 190 22.56 23.34 21.59
CA ARG A 190 22.36 23.21 20.16
C ARG A 190 21.18 22.28 19.91
N TYR A 191 20.15 22.81 19.26
CA TYR A 191 18.92 22.07 18.99
C TYR A 191 18.60 22.04 17.51
N TRP A 192 17.73 21.11 17.11
CA TRP A 192 17.34 20.89 15.72
C TRP A 192 15.86 20.55 15.61
N ARG A 193 15.30 20.91 14.45
CA ARG A 193 14.08 20.28 13.93
C ARG A 193 14.46 19.11 13.03
N ILE A 194 13.67 18.05 13.08
CA ILE A 194 13.77 16.93 12.15
C ILE A 194 12.55 17.03 11.23
N ILE A 195 12.81 17.16 9.94
CA ILE A 195 11.81 17.27 8.91
C ILE A 195 12.18 16.35 7.74
N PRO A 196 11.23 15.93 6.89
CA PRO A 196 11.56 15.21 5.66
C PRO A 196 12.49 16.03 4.77
N GLU A 197 13.27 15.36 3.96
CA GLU A 197 14.04 15.97 2.89
C GLU A 197 13.12 16.66 1.89
N GLY A 198 13.52 17.84 1.40
CA GLY A 198 12.69 18.61 0.48
C GLY A 198 13.17 20.05 0.29
N ARG A 199 12.44 20.80 -0.52
CA ARG A 199 12.69 22.22 -0.78
C ARG A 199 11.68 23.09 -0.09
N LEU A 200 12.19 24.08 0.62
CA LEU A 200 11.38 25.06 1.33
C LEU A 200 11.06 26.27 0.44
N ARG A 201 9.76 26.59 0.33
CA ARG A 201 9.27 27.77 -0.41
C ARG A 201 8.86 28.87 0.56
N ASN A 202 9.30 30.10 0.28
CA ASN A 202 8.87 31.32 0.96
C ASN A 202 8.86 31.22 2.50
N PHE A 203 9.96 30.70 3.07
CA PHE A 203 10.07 30.56 4.52
C PHE A 203 10.07 31.92 5.23
N ASP A 204 9.15 32.13 6.13
CA ASP A 204 8.97 33.35 6.92
C ASP A 204 9.90 33.47 8.14
N GLY A 205 10.74 32.45 8.38
CA GLY A 205 11.66 32.39 9.54
C GLY A 205 11.01 31.84 10.81
N VAL A 206 9.74 31.47 10.79
CA VAL A 206 9.00 31.04 11.99
C VAL A 206 8.59 29.58 11.94
N GLU A 207 7.76 29.20 10.98
CA GLU A 207 7.19 27.86 10.91
C GLU A 207 7.46 27.19 9.57
N ILE A 208 7.97 25.96 9.61
CA ILE A 208 8.09 25.11 8.42
C ILE A 208 6.84 24.24 8.34
N ARG A 209 5.93 24.59 7.45
CA ARG A 209 4.74 23.80 7.14
C ARG A 209 5.11 22.72 6.14
N LEU A 210 4.66 21.50 6.35
CA LEU A 210 4.77 20.45 5.36
C LEU A 210 3.63 20.61 4.36
N ASN A 211 3.98 20.75 3.08
CA ASN A 211 3.00 20.68 2.02
C ASN A 211 2.41 19.27 1.93
N LYS A 212 1.16 19.17 1.51
CA LYS A 212 0.53 17.89 1.26
C LYS A 212 1.37 17.13 0.22
N ASP A 213 1.47 15.84 0.42
CA ASP A 213 2.08 14.95 -0.55
C ASP A 213 1.33 15.09 -1.89
N LYS A 214 2.09 15.34 -2.96
CA LYS A 214 1.55 15.39 -4.33
C LYS A 214 1.22 14.00 -4.87
N GLN A 215 1.62 12.96 -4.17
CA GLN A 215 1.41 11.59 -4.58
C GLN A 215 0.12 11.06 -3.99
N GLY A 216 -0.90 11.06 -4.83
CA GLY A 216 -2.05 10.21 -4.68
C GLY A 216 -3.15 10.66 -3.73
N LEU A 217 -4.30 10.18 -4.10
CA LEU A 217 -5.46 10.17 -3.25
C LEU A 217 -5.38 8.95 -2.32
N ASP A 218 -5.69 9.12 -1.05
CA ASP A 218 -5.93 7.97 -0.15
C ASP A 218 -7.19 7.24 -0.64
N LEU A 219 -6.99 6.09 -1.27
CA LEU A 219 -8.07 5.33 -1.89
C LEU A 219 -9.13 4.91 -0.86
N ASN A 220 -8.72 4.73 0.41
CA ASN A 220 -9.64 4.40 1.50
C ASN A 220 -10.38 5.63 2.08
N ARG A 221 -10.27 6.79 1.43
CA ARG A 221 -11.07 7.99 1.68
C ARG A 221 -11.92 8.38 0.48
N ASN A 222 -11.89 7.59 -0.59
CA ASN A 222 -12.54 7.88 -1.86
C ASN A 222 -13.82 7.05 -2.08
N PHE A 223 -14.54 6.72 -1.03
CA PHE A 223 -15.84 6.06 -1.11
C PHE A 223 -16.97 7.10 -1.04
N PRO A 224 -18.10 6.88 -1.75
CA PRO A 224 -19.23 7.80 -1.72
C PRO A 224 -19.82 8.00 -0.32
N SER A 225 -19.80 6.96 0.51
CA SER A 225 -20.29 7.03 1.88
C SER A 225 -19.29 7.76 2.78
N GLY A 226 -19.75 8.81 3.46
CA GLY A 226 -18.92 9.61 4.36
C GLY A 226 -17.96 10.57 3.65
N TRP A 227 -18.11 10.78 2.34
CA TRP A 227 -17.36 11.80 1.60
C TRP A 227 -17.70 13.20 2.15
N ARG A 228 -16.65 14.01 2.47
CA ARG A 228 -16.77 15.37 3.00
C ARG A 228 -15.94 16.35 2.17
#